data_9cabfe68b1da7e5f75de43e5972fac5e
#
_entry.id   9cabfe68b1da7e5f75de43e5972fac5e
#
_cell.length_a   1.000
_cell.length_b   1.000
_cell.length_c   1.000
_cell.angle_alpha   90.00
_cell.angle_beta   90.00
_cell.angle_gamma   90.00
#
_symmetry.space_group_name_H-M   'P 1'
#
loop_
_entity.id
_entity.type
_entity.pdbx_description
1 polymer ?
#
loop_
_entity_poly.entity_id
_entity_poly.type
_entity_poly.pdbx_seq_one_letter_code
_entity_poly.pdbx_strand_id
1 'polypeptide(L)'
;MKIHLCSYDNAGKLYINKAVYESDDDIDYRIGYRHWKIHVIDKYDVDVLIHNWSTQYKYGIINSYKPKKHLVEEQKVFDAVGTNELGSLRKEVTVSRWYSVMESIRLKKEYEEEKSIEYDLVISARLDWAWLVDIDFSIYTDTNLFYSPNNNN
;
A
#
# COMPACT_ATOMS: atom_id res chain seq x y z
N MET A 1 -14.97 2.55 15.00
CA MET A 1 -14.68 2.34 13.57
C MET A 1 -13.34 1.66 13.49
N LYS A 2 -13.30 0.46 12.94
CA LYS A 2 -12.05 -0.27 12.72
C LYS A 2 -11.58 -0.03 11.30
N ILE A 3 -10.37 0.45 11.15
CA ILE A 3 -9.76 0.80 9.85
C ILE A 3 -8.67 -0.19 9.53
N HIS A 4 -8.65 -0.65 8.29
CA HIS A 4 -7.59 -1.48 7.76
C HIS A 4 -6.72 -0.70 6.76
N LEU A 5 -5.43 -0.72 6.96
CA LEU A 5 -4.46 -0.20 6.01
C LEU A 5 -3.86 -1.34 5.21
N CYS A 6 -4.30 -1.51 3.97
CA CYS A 6 -3.63 -2.34 2.97
C CYS A 6 -2.48 -1.55 2.36
N SER A 7 -1.27 -1.96 2.64
CA SER A 7 -0.10 -1.32 2.08
C SER A 7 0.56 -2.18 1.02
N TYR A 8 0.89 -1.55 -0.10
CA TYR A 8 1.72 -2.14 -1.14
C TYR A 8 2.82 -1.15 -1.54
N ASP A 9 4.02 -1.62 -1.77
CA ASP A 9 5.10 -0.78 -2.24
C ASP A 9 6.14 -1.53 -3.07
N ASN A 10 6.68 -0.82 -4.05
CA ASN A 10 8.00 -1.06 -4.61
C ASN A 10 8.95 -0.04 -3.98
N ALA A 11 9.36 -0.24 -2.72
CA ALA A 11 10.41 0.57 -2.15
C ALA A 11 11.69 0.28 -2.92
N GLY A 12 12.11 1.19 -3.80
CA GLY A 12 13.37 1.04 -4.49
C GLY A 12 13.45 1.62 -5.89
N LYS A 13 12.35 1.95 -6.58
CA LYS A 13 12.45 2.61 -7.90
C LYS A 13 11.31 3.61 -8.11
N LEU A 14 11.67 4.88 -8.07
CA LEU A 14 10.78 5.98 -8.43
C LEU A 14 10.67 6.06 -9.95
N TYR A 15 9.57 5.61 -10.53
CA TYR A 15 9.24 5.90 -11.94
C TYR A 15 8.45 7.20 -12.02
N ILE A 16 9.14 8.32 -12.15
CA ILE A 16 8.52 9.59 -12.54
C ILE A 16 8.55 9.68 -14.07
N ASN A 17 7.41 10.08 -14.66
CA ASN A 17 7.18 10.28 -16.09
C ASN A 17 8.43 10.59 -16.92
N LYS A 18 8.77 9.66 -17.84
CA LYS A 18 9.65 9.82 -19.02
C LYS A 18 11.08 10.34 -18.84
N ALA A 19 11.53 10.69 -17.66
CA ALA A 19 12.95 10.75 -17.37
C ALA A 19 13.22 9.54 -16.48
N VAL A 20 13.90 8.55 -17.01
CA VAL A 20 14.52 7.50 -16.23
C VAL A 20 15.58 8.20 -15.37
N TYR A 21 15.17 8.72 -14.24
CA TYR A 21 16.13 8.99 -13.19
C TYR A 21 16.38 7.63 -12.56
N GLU A 22 17.42 6.97 -13.03
CA GLU A 22 18.11 5.99 -12.22
C GLU A 22 18.76 6.74 -11.07
N SER A 23 17.95 7.14 -10.10
CA SER A 23 18.51 7.42 -8.80
C SER A 23 18.59 6.04 -8.13
N ASP A 24 19.79 5.61 -7.79
CA ASP A 24 20.02 4.48 -6.87
C ASP A 24 19.51 4.78 -5.45
N ASP A 25 18.78 5.89 -5.28
CA ASP A 25 18.24 6.32 -4.01
C ASP A 25 16.96 5.52 -3.70
N ASP A 26 17.09 4.63 -2.75
CA ASP A 26 15.96 3.90 -2.18
C ASP A 26 14.94 4.89 -1.57
N ILE A 27 13.67 4.67 -1.83
CA ILE A 27 12.61 5.44 -1.17
C ILE A 27 12.64 5.13 0.33
N ASP A 28 12.87 6.16 1.13
CA ASP A 28 12.88 6.01 2.59
C ASP A 28 11.46 5.82 3.14
N TYR A 29 11.06 4.57 3.38
CA TYR A 29 9.76 4.21 3.96
C TYR A 29 9.48 4.91 5.30
N ARG A 30 10.52 5.39 6.02
CA ARG A 30 10.38 6.10 7.31
C ARG A 30 9.70 7.44 7.16
N ILE A 31 9.83 8.08 6.01
CA ILE A 31 9.12 9.34 5.70
C ILE A 31 7.62 9.05 5.64
N GLY A 32 7.20 8.10 4.81
CA GLY A 32 5.81 7.68 4.73
C GLY A 32 5.27 7.21 6.09
N TYR A 33 6.04 6.39 6.82
CA TYR A 33 5.65 5.94 8.16
C TYR A 33 5.34 7.09 9.12
N ARG A 34 6.16 8.15 9.16
CA ARG A 34 5.91 9.32 10.03
C ARG A 34 4.57 9.96 9.72
N HIS A 35 4.24 10.13 8.44
CA HIS A 35 2.97 10.70 8.02
C HIS A 35 1.79 9.79 8.34
N TRP A 36 1.90 8.49 8.04
CA TRP A 36 0.89 7.51 8.41
C TRP A 36 0.66 7.48 9.91
N LYS A 37 1.73 7.52 10.70
CA LYS A 37 1.64 7.50 12.15
C LYS A 37 0.88 8.71 12.69
N ILE A 38 1.27 9.92 12.29
CA ILE A 38 0.72 11.18 12.82
C ILE A 38 -0.74 11.39 12.37
N HIS A 39 -1.03 11.11 11.09
CA HIS A 39 -2.31 11.51 10.50
C HIS A 39 -3.36 10.41 10.50
N VAL A 40 -2.98 9.16 10.76
CA VAL A 40 -3.88 8.00 10.70
C VAL A 40 -3.72 7.08 11.91
N ILE A 41 -2.53 6.47 12.09
CA ILE A 41 -2.38 5.36 13.04
C ILE A 41 -2.59 5.79 14.49
N ASP A 42 -2.07 6.96 14.88
CA ASP A 42 -2.20 7.46 16.26
C ASP A 42 -3.58 8.08 16.55
N LYS A 43 -4.42 8.26 15.51
CA LYS A 43 -5.73 8.94 15.64
C LYS A 43 -6.91 7.99 15.63
N TYR A 44 -6.74 6.83 15.07
CA TYR A 44 -7.82 5.88 14.84
C TYR A 44 -7.43 4.49 15.33
N ASP A 45 -8.42 3.64 15.57
CA ASP A 45 -8.22 2.21 15.81
C ASP A 45 -7.90 1.53 14.47
N VAL A 46 -6.61 1.40 14.16
CA VAL A 46 -6.10 0.94 12.86
C VAL A 46 -5.31 -0.33 13.00
N ASP A 47 -5.71 -1.35 12.29
CA ASP A 47 -4.90 -2.53 12.06
C ASP A 47 -4.15 -2.40 10.71
N VAL A 48 -2.86 -2.61 10.72
CA VAL A 48 -2.01 -2.54 9.53
C VAL A 48 -1.74 -3.94 9.02
N LEU A 49 -1.96 -4.17 7.72
CA LEU A 49 -1.57 -5.39 7.03
C LEU A 49 -0.72 -5.01 5.81
N ILE A 50 0.37 -5.72 5.61
CA ILE A 50 1.39 -5.31 4.65
C ILE A 50 1.71 -6.43 3.67
N HIS A 51 1.64 -6.13 2.38
CA HIS A 51 2.37 -6.82 1.34
C HIS A 51 3.48 -5.90 0.82
N ASN A 52 4.72 -6.40 0.74
CA ASN A 52 5.85 -5.59 0.30
C ASN A 52 6.91 -6.45 -0.41
N TRP A 53 7.53 -5.87 -1.45
CA TRP A 53 8.62 -6.47 -2.22
C TRP A 53 10.02 -6.17 -1.65
N SER A 54 10.14 -5.21 -0.73
CA SER A 54 11.42 -4.74 -0.22
C SER A 54 11.95 -5.61 0.90
N THR A 55 12.50 -6.76 0.58
CA THR A 55 13.02 -7.74 1.54
C THR A 55 14.16 -7.17 2.38
N GLN A 56 14.99 -6.27 1.81
CA GLN A 56 16.08 -5.60 2.51
C GLN A 56 15.59 -4.71 3.67
N TYR A 57 14.38 -4.17 3.59
CA TYR A 57 13.79 -3.31 4.64
C TYR A 57 12.79 -4.02 5.53
N LYS A 58 12.60 -5.33 5.37
CA LYS A 58 11.59 -6.14 6.05
C LYS A 58 11.50 -5.85 7.54
N TYR A 59 12.61 -5.97 8.26
CA TYR A 59 12.61 -5.78 9.72
C TYR A 59 12.29 -4.34 10.12
N GLY A 60 12.79 -3.36 9.38
CA GLY A 60 12.52 -1.95 9.64
C GLY A 60 11.04 -1.62 9.46
N ILE A 61 10.43 -2.10 8.38
CA ILE A 61 9.00 -1.91 8.08
C ILE A 61 8.15 -2.58 9.17
N ILE A 62 8.43 -3.84 9.50
CA ILE A 62 7.66 -4.58 10.52
C ILE A 62 7.77 -3.90 11.88
N ASN A 63 8.97 -3.48 12.29
CA ASN A 63 9.18 -2.82 13.58
C ASN A 63 8.47 -1.45 13.66
N SER A 64 8.41 -0.72 12.56
CA SER A 64 7.75 0.58 12.51
C SER A 64 6.24 0.45 12.52
N TYR A 65 5.68 -0.26 11.56
CA TYR A 65 4.23 -0.35 11.35
C TYR A 65 3.54 -1.37 12.27
N LYS A 66 4.28 -2.32 12.86
CA LYS A 66 3.76 -3.41 13.72
C LYS A 66 2.53 -4.11 13.12
N PRO A 67 2.62 -4.57 11.87
CA PRO A 67 1.45 -5.11 11.18
C PRO A 67 0.90 -6.35 11.87
N LYS A 68 -0.42 -6.53 11.84
CA LYS A 68 -1.10 -7.72 12.35
C LYS A 68 -0.80 -8.96 11.52
N LYS A 69 -0.69 -8.78 10.20
CA LYS A 69 -0.15 -9.77 9.27
C LYS A 69 0.71 -9.07 8.22
N HIS A 70 1.67 -9.79 7.68
CA HIS A 70 2.51 -9.28 6.60
C HIS A 70 3.01 -10.41 5.70
N LEU A 71 3.20 -10.07 4.44
CA LEU A 71 3.93 -10.87 3.46
C LEU A 71 5.01 -9.96 2.84
N VAL A 72 6.27 -10.29 3.09
CA VAL A 72 7.41 -9.61 2.45
C VAL A 72 8.17 -10.66 1.67
N GLU A 73 8.17 -10.52 0.38
CA GLU A 73 8.73 -11.49 -0.56
C GLU A 73 9.54 -10.81 -1.68
N GLU A 74 10.37 -11.56 -2.38
CA GLU A 74 11.08 -11.06 -3.56
C GLU A 74 10.09 -10.69 -4.67
N GLN A 75 10.41 -9.61 -5.39
CA GLN A 75 9.55 -9.13 -6.47
C GLN A 75 9.39 -10.20 -7.56
N LYS A 76 8.15 -10.55 -7.84
CA LYS A 76 7.80 -11.48 -8.92
C LYS A 76 7.86 -10.76 -10.27
N VAL A 77 8.37 -11.48 -11.26
CA VAL A 77 8.27 -11.07 -12.66
C VAL A 77 6.95 -11.59 -13.22
N PHE A 78 6.19 -10.71 -13.83
CA PHE A 78 4.91 -11.04 -14.44
C PHE A 78 5.03 -10.92 -15.95
N ASP A 79 4.77 -12.02 -16.67
CA ASP A 79 4.67 -11.99 -18.12
C ASP A 79 3.44 -11.19 -18.52
N ALA A 80 3.66 -9.95 -18.90
CA ALA A 80 2.58 -9.04 -19.33
C ALA A 80 2.12 -9.42 -20.73
N VAL A 81 1.13 -10.30 -20.83
CA VAL A 81 0.52 -10.67 -22.10
C VAL A 81 -0.35 -9.54 -22.63
N GLY A 82 -0.08 -9.09 -23.84
CA GLY A 82 -0.91 -8.15 -24.58
C GLY A 82 -0.13 -7.04 -25.28
N THR A 83 -0.43 -6.89 -26.56
CA THR A 83 0.15 -5.90 -27.47
C THR A 83 -0.67 -4.60 -27.37
N ASN A 84 -0.29 -3.69 -26.51
CA ASN A 84 -0.76 -2.30 -26.58
C ASN A 84 0.45 -1.37 -26.63
N GLU A 85 0.30 -0.26 -27.34
CA GLU A 85 1.31 0.77 -27.60
C GLU A 85 1.95 1.40 -26.36
N LEU A 86 1.49 1.07 -25.16
CA LEU A 86 1.95 1.56 -23.86
C LEU A 86 3.12 0.78 -23.27
N GLY A 87 3.85 0.01 -24.05
CA GLY A 87 5.08 -0.67 -23.64
C GLY A 87 4.94 -1.72 -22.52
N SER A 88 5.73 -2.78 -22.62
CA SER A 88 5.76 -3.91 -21.67
C SER A 88 5.96 -3.48 -20.22
N LEU A 89 6.82 -2.52 -19.97
CA LEU A 89 7.16 -2.04 -18.63
C LEU A 89 5.96 -1.51 -17.82
N ARG A 90 5.03 -0.78 -18.45
CA ARG A 90 3.82 -0.30 -17.77
C ARG A 90 2.87 -1.42 -17.37
N LYS A 91 2.82 -2.47 -18.17
CA LYS A 91 1.98 -3.65 -17.88
C LYS A 91 2.49 -4.43 -16.69
N GLU A 92 3.80 -4.68 -16.65
CA GLU A 92 4.44 -5.37 -15.53
C GLU A 92 4.23 -4.61 -14.21
N VAL A 93 4.45 -3.30 -14.21
CA VAL A 93 4.21 -2.44 -13.04
C VAL A 93 2.74 -2.48 -12.61
N THR A 94 1.82 -2.47 -13.57
CA THR A 94 0.38 -2.53 -13.27
C THR A 94 0.00 -3.89 -12.66
N VAL A 95 0.47 -4.98 -13.25
CA VAL A 95 0.20 -6.35 -12.73
C VAL A 95 0.83 -6.54 -11.36
N SER A 96 2.07 -6.12 -11.16
CA SER A 96 2.76 -6.16 -9.88
C SER A 96 1.99 -5.39 -8.79
N ARG A 97 1.49 -4.19 -9.13
CA ARG A 97 0.66 -3.39 -8.22
C ARG A 97 -0.63 -4.12 -7.83
N TRP A 98 -1.36 -4.64 -8.81
CA TRP A 98 -2.61 -5.36 -8.52
C TRP A 98 -2.39 -6.64 -7.73
N TYR A 99 -1.30 -7.36 -8.01
CA TYR A 99 -0.89 -8.51 -7.20
C TYR A 99 -0.67 -8.10 -5.73
N SER A 100 0.06 -7.01 -5.49
CA SER A 100 0.28 -6.52 -4.12
C SER A 100 -1.00 -6.12 -3.40
N VAL A 101 -1.94 -5.47 -4.11
CA VAL A 101 -3.26 -5.15 -3.56
C VAL A 101 -4.03 -6.43 -3.22
N MET A 102 -4.04 -7.41 -4.13
CA MET A 102 -4.71 -8.70 -3.92
C MET A 102 -4.15 -9.43 -2.69
N GLU A 103 -2.82 -9.50 -2.55
CA GLU A 103 -2.19 -10.14 -1.39
C GLU A 103 -2.51 -9.42 -0.09
N SER A 104 -2.52 -8.08 -0.09
CA SER A 104 -2.92 -7.30 1.08
C SER A 104 -4.38 -7.59 1.49
N ILE A 105 -5.28 -7.70 0.52
CA ILE A 105 -6.69 -8.05 0.77
C ILE A 105 -6.81 -9.51 1.26
N ARG A 106 -5.99 -10.43 0.74
CA ARG A 106 -5.95 -11.81 1.21
C ARG A 106 -5.55 -11.87 2.69
N LEU A 107 -4.47 -11.18 3.07
CA LEU A 107 -4.04 -11.07 4.47
C LEU A 107 -5.13 -10.49 5.38
N LYS A 108 -5.89 -9.50 4.87
CA LYS A 108 -7.04 -8.93 5.58
C LYS A 108 -8.11 -10.00 5.86
N LYS A 109 -8.54 -10.71 4.82
CA LYS A 109 -9.56 -11.75 4.97
C LYS A 109 -9.14 -12.84 5.96
N GLU A 110 -7.90 -13.31 5.85
CA GLU A 110 -7.36 -14.29 6.79
C GLU A 110 -7.37 -13.78 8.24
N TYR A 111 -7.03 -12.50 8.45
CA TYR A 111 -7.02 -11.91 9.78
C TYR A 111 -8.43 -11.71 10.34
N GLU A 112 -9.38 -11.29 9.50
CA GLU A 112 -10.80 -11.18 9.86
C GLU A 112 -11.36 -12.54 10.29
N GLU A 113 -11.10 -13.59 9.53
CA GLU A 113 -11.51 -14.95 9.83
C GLU A 113 -10.91 -15.45 11.16
N GLU A 114 -9.59 -15.28 11.34
CA GLU A 114 -8.89 -15.69 12.57
C GLU A 114 -9.40 -14.98 13.82
N LYS A 115 -9.79 -13.73 13.70
CA LYS A 115 -10.21 -12.90 14.83
C LYS A 115 -11.72 -12.80 14.98
N SER A 116 -12.47 -13.32 14.02
CA SER A 116 -13.94 -13.17 13.95
C SER A 116 -14.36 -11.69 14.04
N ILE A 117 -13.72 -10.85 13.24
CA ILE A 117 -13.98 -9.40 13.14
C ILE A 117 -14.27 -9.04 11.70
N GLU A 118 -14.84 -7.86 11.50
CA GLU A 118 -15.01 -7.22 10.21
C GLU A 118 -14.56 -5.75 10.32
N TYR A 119 -13.94 -5.24 9.27
CA TYR A 119 -13.51 -3.85 9.23
C TYR A 119 -14.59 -2.95 8.63
N ASP A 120 -14.85 -1.83 9.28
CA ASP A 120 -15.79 -0.81 8.80
C ASP A 120 -15.25 -0.08 7.56
N LEU A 121 -13.94 0.12 7.50
CA LEU A 121 -13.28 0.83 6.40
C LEU A 121 -11.94 0.16 6.05
N VAL A 122 -11.65 0.08 4.77
CA VAL A 122 -10.39 -0.44 4.24
C VAL A 122 -9.69 0.64 3.42
N ILE A 123 -8.44 0.93 3.78
CA ILE A 123 -7.60 1.87 3.04
C ILE A 123 -6.55 1.07 2.29
N SER A 124 -6.54 1.17 0.97
CA SER A 124 -5.46 0.61 0.14
C SER A 124 -4.50 1.73 -0.25
N ALA A 125 -3.27 1.65 0.20
CA ALA A 125 -2.31 2.73 0.03
C ALA A 125 -0.87 2.23 -0.06
N ARG A 126 0.03 3.11 -0.49
CA ARG A 126 1.47 2.87 -0.54
C ARG A 126 2.13 3.27 0.77
N LEU A 127 3.20 2.58 1.17
CA LEU A 127 3.99 2.90 2.37
C LEU A 127 4.76 4.22 2.24
N ASP A 128 5.08 4.62 1.02
CA ASP A 128 5.86 5.83 0.72
C ASP A 128 4.99 7.10 0.56
N TRP A 129 3.68 6.99 0.74
CA TRP A 129 2.81 8.18 0.69
C TRP A 129 2.96 9.04 1.93
N ALA A 130 3.09 10.34 1.70
CA ALA A 130 3.13 11.35 2.74
C ALA A 130 1.79 12.09 2.81
N TRP A 131 1.09 11.96 3.92
CA TRP A 131 -0.11 12.72 4.21
C TRP A 131 0.27 14.06 4.82
N LEU A 132 -0.20 15.16 4.25
CA LEU A 132 0.12 16.51 4.73
C LEU A 132 -0.93 17.06 5.69
N VAL A 133 -2.08 16.40 5.77
CA VAL A 133 -3.22 16.77 6.63
C VAL A 133 -3.84 15.51 7.23
N ASP A 134 -4.58 15.69 8.30
CA ASP A 134 -5.37 14.62 8.90
C ASP A 134 -6.48 14.19 7.96
N ILE A 135 -6.73 12.89 7.93
CA ILE A 135 -7.84 12.35 7.17
C ILE A 135 -9.06 12.28 8.09
N ASP A 136 -10.14 12.91 7.69
CA ASP A 136 -11.43 12.76 8.37
C ASP A 136 -12.20 11.59 7.75
N PHE A 137 -12.18 10.44 8.43
CA PHE A 137 -12.90 9.26 7.96
C PHE A 137 -14.41 9.32 8.21
N SER A 138 -14.91 10.29 8.97
CA SER A 138 -16.34 10.43 9.24
C SER A 138 -17.17 10.79 8.00
N ILE A 139 -16.49 11.30 6.96
CA ILE A 139 -17.13 11.63 5.68
C ILE A 139 -17.45 10.41 4.82
N TYR A 140 -16.81 9.27 5.09
CA TYR A 140 -17.00 8.02 4.33
C TYR A 140 -18.09 7.18 4.99
N THR A 141 -19.33 7.57 4.82
CA THR A 141 -20.47 6.99 5.54
C THR A 141 -21.13 5.83 4.81
N ASP A 142 -20.98 5.74 3.50
CA ASP A 142 -21.53 4.63 2.72
C ASP A 142 -20.47 3.54 2.53
N THR A 143 -20.59 2.46 3.29
CA THR A 143 -19.66 1.32 3.27
C THR A 143 -19.76 0.45 2.01
N ASN A 144 -20.73 0.70 1.14
CA ASN A 144 -20.87 0.00 -0.14
C ASN A 144 -20.13 0.72 -1.29
N LEU A 145 -19.55 1.89 -1.02
CA LEU A 145 -18.85 2.67 -2.04
C LEU A 145 -17.34 2.47 -1.98
N PHE A 146 -16.74 2.52 -3.16
CA PHE A 146 -15.29 2.67 -3.30
C PHE A 146 -14.96 4.15 -3.44
N TYR A 147 -14.16 4.66 -2.52
CA TYR A 147 -13.69 6.04 -2.52
C TYR A 147 -12.28 6.11 -3.11
N SER A 148 -12.10 6.95 -4.11
CA SER A 148 -10.80 7.22 -4.72
C SER A 148 -10.45 8.69 -4.57
N PRO A 149 -9.18 9.03 -4.29
CA PRO A 149 -8.75 10.42 -4.35
C PRO A 149 -9.05 11.01 -5.71
N ASN A 150 -9.70 12.17 -5.73
CA ASN A 150 -9.97 12.87 -6.98
C ASN A 150 -8.68 13.56 -7.45
N ASN A 151 -8.01 12.98 -8.43
CA ASN A 151 -6.86 13.59 -9.08
C ASN A 151 -7.34 14.61 -10.13
N ASN A 152 -8.09 15.61 -9.70
CA ASN A 152 -8.35 16.77 -10.56
C ASN A 152 -7.06 17.56 -10.66
N ASN A 153 -6.35 17.39 -11.79
CA ASN A 153 -5.30 18.28 -12.24
C ASN A 153 -5.92 19.58 -12.74
#